data_8fb8dcfd3c018686812c767e26f699c6
#
_entry.id   8fb8dcfd3c018686812c767e26f699c6
#
_cell.length_a   1.000
_cell.length_b   1.000
_cell.length_c   1.000
_cell.angle_alpha   90.00
_cell.angle_beta   90.00
_cell.angle_gamma   90.00
#
_symmetry.space_group_name_H-M   'P 1'
#
loop_
_entity.id
_entity.type
_entity.pdbx_description
1 polymer ?
#
loop_
_entity_poly.entity_id
_entity_poly.type
_entity_poly.pdbx_seq_one_letter_code
_entity_poly.pdbx_strand_id
1 'polypeptide(L)'
;MRHMENEMPFSRRAFLASSGLAAAGIALPGGLSAAPAGLPAKRQAIRIGQIGTGNQHAYKMGTLRKLTDLFEVVGFVEDDPKLREKAQKSDTFKGLKWMSEEELLAVPGLQAVAIETEERVCIPPALRCIQAGKHIHLDKPCGESLPKFKVL
;
A
#
# COMPACT_ATOMS: atom_id res chain seq x y z
N MET A 1 -8.31 46.91 -11.97
CA MET A 1 -8.49 45.60 -11.33
C MET A 1 -7.13 44.94 -11.19
N ARG A 2 -6.58 44.90 -9.99
CA ARG A 2 -5.27 44.30 -9.71
C ARG A 2 -5.52 42.86 -9.28
N HIS A 3 -4.99 41.88 -10.00
CA HIS A 3 -4.90 40.50 -9.59
C HIS A 3 -3.93 40.40 -8.42
N MET A 4 -4.41 40.05 -7.25
CA MET A 4 -3.59 39.63 -6.12
C MET A 4 -3.26 38.16 -6.32
N GLU A 5 -2.06 37.87 -6.78
CA GLU A 5 -1.48 36.51 -6.73
C GLU A 5 -1.11 36.22 -5.29
N ASN A 6 -1.78 35.24 -4.73
CA ASN A 6 -1.55 34.74 -3.38
C ASN A 6 -0.42 33.69 -3.45
N GLU A 7 0.83 34.16 -3.36
CA GLU A 7 1.98 33.28 -3.26
C GLU A 7 2.01 32.59 -1.89
N MET A 8 1.86 31.29 -1.86
CA MET A 8 2.03 30.49 -0.66
C MET A 8 3.53 30.35 -0.31
N PRO A 9 3.96 30.73 0.89
CA PRO A 9 5.38 30.83 1.24
C PRO A 9 6.00 29.52 1.75
N PHE A 10 5.54 28.34 1.30
CA PHE A 10 6.12 27.07 1.72
C PHE A 10 6.98 26.44 0.61
N SER A 11 8.27 26.75 0.62
CA SER A 11 9.23 26.04 -0.23
C SER A 11 9.71 24.77 0.49
N ARG A 12 10.00 23.70 -0.28
CA ARG A 12 10.57 22.43 0.26
C ARG A 12 11.88 22.67 1.03
N ARG A 13 12.62 23.72 0.72
CA ARG A 13 13.84 24.15 1.45
C ARG A 13 13.54 24.72 2.82
N ALA A 14 12.43 25.47 2.98
CA ALA A 14 12.02 26.03 4.27
C ALA A 14 11.59 24.92 5.25
N PHE A 15 10.96 23.86 4.76
CA PHE A 15 10.57 22.71 5.58
C PHE A 15 11.78 21.94 6.13
N LEU A 16 12.84 21.78 5.32
CA LEU A 16 14.05 21.10 5.76
C LEU A 16 14.93 21.94 6.69
N ALA A 17 14.83 23.27 6.64
CA ALA A 17 15.57 24.17 7.53
C ALA A 17 14.93 24.30 8.92
N SER A 18 13.61 24.09 9.04
CA SER A 18 12.90 24.20 10.32
C SER A 18 12.99 22.96 11.21
N SER A 19 13.46 21.82 10.68
CA SER A 19 13.65 20.59 11.46
C SER A 19 15.02 20.45 12.13
N GLY A 20 15.87 21.46 12.04
CA GLY A 20 17.27 21.43 12.48
C GLY A 20 17.64 22.21 13.74
N LEU A 21 16.71 22.89 14.43
CA LEU A 21 17.05 23.73 15.60
C LEU A 21 16.18 23.41 16.80
N ALA A 22 16.48 22.34 17.51
CA ALA A 22 16.09 22.19 18.92
C ALA A 22 17.10 21.30 19.65
N ALA A 23 18.32 21.79 19.79
CA ALA A 23 19.28 21.27 20.76
C ALA A 23 20.01 22.43 21.43
N ALA A 24 19.26 23.35 22.04
CA ALA A 24 19.81 24.26 23.07
C ALA A 24 19.52 23.62 24.42
N GLY A 25 20.52 22.93 24.98
CA GLY A 25 20.44 22.29 26.26
C GLY A 25 20.22 23.31 27.39
N ILE A 26 19.10 23.19 28.09
CA ILE A 26 18.97 23.70 29.43
C ILE A 26 19.41 22.56 30.36
N ALA A 27 20.60 22.70 30.95
CA ALA A 27 21.09 21.79 31.98
C ALA A 27 20.24 21.97 33.23
N LEU A 28 19.33 21.04 33.51
CA LEU A 28 18.68 20.89 34.81
C LEU A 28 19.55 19.96 35.68
N PRO A 29 19.81 20.30 36.93
CA PRO A 29 20.55 19.43 37.88
C PRO A 29 19.60 18.33 38.38
N GLY A 30 19.66 17.18 37.76
CA GLY A 30 18.87 16.00 38.06
C GLY A 30 18.97 15.05 36.87
N GLY A 31 19.95 14.13 36.91
CA GLY A 31 20.37 13.29 35.81
C GLY A 31 19.24 12.46 35.21
N LEU A 32 18.58 12.98 34.22
CA LEU A 32 17.88 12.17 33.24
C LEU A 32 18.91 11.75 32.18
N SER A 33 19.54 10.60 32.41
CA SER A 33 20.30 9.91 31.39
C SER A 33 19.34 9.63 30.22
N ALA A 34 19.46 10.43 29.15
CA ALA A 34 18.78 10.08 27.88
C ALA A 34 19.36 8.74 27.45
N ALA A 35 18.57 7.68 27.58
CA ALA A 35 18.91 6.40 26.98
C ALA A 35 19.21 6.65 25.49
N PRO A 36 20.28 6.08 24.93
CA PRO A 36 20.57 6.22 23.52
C PRO A 36 19.31 5.81 22.74
N ALA A 37 18.86 6.68 21.83
CA ALA A 37 17.73 6.35 20.96
C ALA A 37 18.00 4.97 20.35
N GLY A 38 17.24 3.96 20.80
CA GLY A 38 17.42 2.58 20.36
C GLY A 38 17.39 2.56 18.83
N LEU A 39 18.20 1.70 18.24
CA LEU A 39 18.16 1.43 16.80
C LEU A 39 16.70 1.28 16.39
N PRO A 40 16.27 1.88 15.27
CA PRO A 40 14.88 1.78 14.85
C PRO A 40 14.50 0.30 14.82
N ALA A 41 13.42 -0.04 15.52
CA ALA A 41 12.92 -1.41 15.55
C ALA A 41 12.79 -1.92 14.10
N LYS A 42 13.26 -3.14 13.83
CA LYS A 42 13.17 -3.75 12.50
C LYS A 42 11.70 -3.60 12.03
N ARG A 43 11.49 -2.89 10.92
CA ARG A 43 10.14 -2.70 10.38
C ARG A 43 9.54 -4.07 10.11
N GLN A 44 8.34 -4.29 10.62
CA GLN A 44 7.59 -5.49 10.26
C GLN A 44 7.20 -5.40 8.78
N ALA A 45 7.38 -6.50 8.05
CA ALA A 45 6.99 -6.58 6.64
C ALA A 45 5.47 -6.33 6.50
N ILE A 46 5.08 -5.60 5.46
CA ILE A 46 3.67 -5.34 5.15
C ILE A 46 3.05 -6.63 4.59
N ARG A 47 2.01 -7.14 5.24
CA ARG A 47 1.24 -8.27 4.73
C ARG A 47 0.29 -7.79 3.64
N ILE A 48 0.50 -8.32 2.43
CA ILE A 48 -0.20 -7.89 1.22
C ILE A 48 -0.75 -9.09 0.45
N GLY A 49 -1.96 -8.94 -0.10
CA GLY A 49 -2.55 -9.87 -1.07
C GLY A 49 -2.85 -9.21 -2.39
N GLN A 50 -3.35 -9.98 -3.36
CA GLN A 50 -3.76 -9.45 -4.66
C GLN A 50 -5.14 -9.99 -5.05
N ILE A 51 -5.97 -9.13 -5.63
CA ILE A 51 -7.25 -9.51 -6.26
C ILE A 51 -7.14 -9.25 -7.75
N GLY A 52 -7.36 -10.31 -8.55
CA GLY A 52 -7.23 -10.29 -9.99
C GLY A 52 -5.83 -10.61 -10.49
N THR A 53 -5.76 -11.28 -11.64
CA THR A 53 -4.51 -11.64 -12.32
C THR A 53 -4.56 -11.33 -13.83
N GLY A 54 -5.69 -10.83 -14.31
CA GLY A 54 -5.95 -10.55 -15.73
C GLY A 54 -5.35 -9.25 -16.23
N ASN A 55 -5.03 -8.31 -15.35
CA ASN A 55 -4.39 -7.06 -15.73
C ASN A 55 -2.92 -7.32 -16.11
N GLN A 56 -2.45 -6.61 -17.15
CA GLN A 56 -1.05 -6.70 -17.59
C GLN A 56 -0.03 -6.33 -16.50
N HIS A 57 -0.43 -5.60 -15.46
CA HIS A 57 0.43 -5.19 -14.34
C HIS A 57 0.36 -6.16 -13.14
N ALA A 58 -0.43 -7.21 -13.21
CA ALA A 58 -0.53 -8.21 -12.14
C ALA A 58 0.81 -8.88 -11.78
N TYR A 59 1.79 -8.86 -12.73
CA TYR A 59 3.14 -9.39 -12.51
C TYR A 59 3.95 -8.64 -11.44
N LYS A 60 3.54 -7.43 -11.04
CA LYS A 60 4.20 -6.68 -9.94
C LYS A 60 4.27 -7.49 -8.64
N MET A 61 3.36 -8.44 -8.45
CA MET A 61 3.39 -9.39 -7.34
C MET A 61 4.72 -10.17 -7.28
N GLY A 62 5.29 -10.51 -8.43
CA GLY A 62 6.61 -11.14 -8.50
C GLY A 62 7.74 -10.27 -7.94
N THR A 63 7.63 -8.95 -8.07
CA THR A 63 8.57 -8.00 -7.46
C THR A 63 8.36 -7.92 -5.94
N LEU A 64 7.12 -7.83 -5.47
CA LEU A 64 6.81 -7.80 -4.03
C LEU A 64 7.31 -9.05 -3.31
N ARG A 65 7.19 -10.23 -3.94
CA ARG A 65 7.70 -11.50 -3.41
C ARG A 65 9.22 -11.54 -3.24
N LYS A 66 9.97 -10.76 -4.02
CA LYS A 66 11.44 -10.65 -3.89
C LYS A 66 11.86 -9.68 -2.79
N LEU A 67 10.99 -8.76 -2.40
CA LEU A 67 11.25 -7.74 -1.39
C LEU A 67 10.79 -8.22 0.01
N THR A 68 11.30 -9.37 0.45
CA THR A 68 10.85 -10.06 1.67
C THR A 68 11.06 -9.27 2.96
N ASP A 69 12.01 -8.34 2.98
CA ASP A 69 12.21 -7.43 4.12
C ASP A 69 11.11 -6.36 4.25
N LEU A 70 10.35 -6.11 3.16
CA LEU A 70 9.33 -5.08 3.08
C LEU A 70 7.92 -5.66 2.99
N PHE A 71 7.75 -6.83 2.34
CA PHE A 71 6.45 -7.42 2.07
C PHE A 71 6.40 -8.91 2.38
N GLU A 72 5.29 -9.32 2.98
CA GLU A 72 4.86 -10.71 3.10
C GLU A 72 3.64 -10.90 2.21
N VAL A 73 3.81 -11.58 1.06
CA VAL A 73 2.70 -11.86 0.14
C VAL A 73 1.91 -13.05 0.65
N VAL A 74 0.67 -12.84 1.08
CA VAL A 74 -0.16 -13.86 1.73
C VAL A 74 -0.91 -14.77 0.76
N GLY A 75 -1.20 -14.30 -0.46
CA GLY A 75 -1.91 -15.06 -1.48
C GLY A 75 -2.59 -14.17 -2.52
N PHE A 76 -3.42 -14.81 -3.36
CA PHE A 76 -4.16 -14.10 -4.40
C PHE A 76 -5.58 -14.64 -4.60
N VAL A 77 -6.44 -13.79 -5.15
CA VAL A 77 -7.82 -14.08 -5.55
C VAL A 77 -7.92 -14.00 -7.06
N GLU A 78 -8.54 -14.99 -7.68
CA GLU A 78 -8.89 -14.97 -9.10
C GLU A 78 -10.15 -15.81 -9.31
N ASP A 79 -11.22 -15.16 -9.73
CA ASP A 79 -12.53 -15.81 -9.89
C ASP A 79 -12.68 -16.53 -11.23
N ASP A 80 -12.01 -16.04 -12.29
CA ASP A 80 -11.99 -16.73 -13.58
C ASP A 80 -11.12 -17.99 -13.50
N PRO A 81 -11.67 -19.20 -13.71
CA PRO A 81 -10.93 -20.44 -13.60
C PRO A 81 -9.75 -20.54 -14.58
N LYS A 82 -9.87 -19.95 -15.77
CA LYS A 82 -8.81 -19.99 -16.80
C LYS A 82 -7.65 -19.07 -16.40
N LEU A 83 -7.96 -17.86 -15.94
CA LEU A 83 -6.95 -16.92 -15.44
C LEU A 83 -6.27 -17.48 -14.20
N ARG A 84 -7.02 -18.08 -13.28
CA ARG A 84 -6.49 -18.74 -12.09
C ARG A 84 -5.52 -19.86 -12.43
N GLU A 85 -5.90 -20.77 -13.34
CA GLU A 85 -5.02 -21.86 -13.78
C GLU A 85 -3.73 -21.32 -14.42
N LYS A 86 -3.84 -20.29 -15.27
CA LYS A 86 -2.70 -19.61 -15.88
C LYS A 86 -1.80 -18.96 -14.82
N ALA A 87 -2.40 -18.26 -13.86
CA ALA A 87 -1.67 -17.62 -12.78
C ALA A 87 -0.89 -18.64 -11.94
N GLN A 88 -1.52 -19.74 -11.53
CA GLN A 88 -0.89 -20.78 -10.72
C GLN A 88 0.32 -21.45 -11.40
N LYS A 89 0.36 -21.46 -12.73
CA LYS A 89 1.49 -21.96 -13.53
C LYS A 89 2.59 -20.93 -13.75
N SER A 90 2.31 -19.64 -13.55
CA SER A 90 3.26 -18.56 -13.78
C SER A 90 4.26 -18.43 -12.63
N ASP A 91 5.49 -18.02 -12.92
CA ASP A 91 6.50 -17.78 -11.89
C ASP A 91 6.11 -16.69 -10.88
N THR A 92 5.23 -15.77 -11.30
CA THR A 92 4.72 -14.70 -10.43
C THR A 92 3.88 -15.24 -9.29
N PHE A 93 2.99 -16.20 -9.56
CA PHE A 93 1.99 -16.69 -8.59
C PHE A 93 2.25 -18.13 -8.13
N LYS A 94 3.15 -18.85 -8.80
CA LYS A 94 3.49 -20.24 -8.46
C LYS A 94 3.83 -20.38 -6.97
N GLY A 95 3.17 -21.31 -6.31
CA GLY A 95 3.35 -21.57 -4.89
C GLY A 95 2.66 -20.59 -3.95
N LEU A 96 2.00 -19.51 -4.45
CA LEU A 96 1.12 -18.70 -3.62
C LEU A 96 -0.21 -19.40 -3.40
N LYS A 97 -0.78 -19.18 -2.22
CA LYS A 97 -2.12 -19.68 -1.90
C LYS A 97 -3.15 -18.91 -2.74
N TRP A 98 -3.96 -19.63 -3.51
CA TRP A 98 -5.21 -19.10 -4.03
C TRP A 98 -6.27 -19.17 -2.93
N MET A 99 -7.13 -18.15 -2.87
CA MET A 99 -8.19 -18.05 -1.88
C MET A 99 -9.36 -17.25 -2.44
N SER A 100 -10.52 -17.34 -1.80
CA SER A 100 -11.62 -16.43 -2.07
C SER A 100 -11.31 -15.02 -1.55
N GLU A 101 -12.08 -14.02 -1.99
CA GLU A 101 -11.91 -12.66 -1.48
C GLU A 101 -12.18 -12.58 0.03
N GLU A 102 -13.19 -13.30 0.51
CA GLU A 102 -13.53 -13.38 1.94
C GLU A 102 -12.37 -13.96 2.75
N GLU A 103 -11.80 -15.08 2.28
CA GLU A 103 -10.63 -15.70 2.91
C GLU A 103 -9.44 -14.74 2.94
N LEU A 104 -9.19 -14.00 1.84
CA LEU A 104 -8.11 -13.04 1.78
C LEU A 104 -8.30 -11.92 2.80
N LEU A 105 -9.49 -11.31 2.84
CA LEU A 105 -9.78 -10.20 3.75
C LEU A 105 -9.77 -10.64 5.22
N ALA A 106 -10.04 -11.91 5.51
CA ALA A 106 -9.97 -12.51 6.84
C ALA A 106 -8.56 -12.90 7.28
N VAL A 107 -7.54 -12.83 6.41
CA VAL A 107 -6.16 -13.18 6.80
C VAL A 107 -5.69 -12.30 7.96
N PRO A 108 -5.31 -12.89 9.11
CA PRO A 108 -4.84 -12.12 10.26
C PRO A 108 -3.66 -11.23 9.89
N GLY A 109 -3.74 -9.95 10.24
CA GLY A 109 -2.67 -8.99 9.97
C GLY A 109 -2.52 -8.56 8.51
N LEU A 110 -3.44 -8.90 7.61
CA LEU A 110 -3.47 -8.35 6.25
C LEU A 110 -3.62 -6.82 6.34
N GLN A 111 -2.71 -6.09 5.71
CA GLN A 111 -2.66 -4.63 5.75
C GLN A 111 -3.03 -4.00 4.41
N ALA A 112 -2.64 -4.63 3.31
CA ALA A 112 -2.83 -4.06 1.97
C ALA A 112 -3.32 -5.09 0.95
N VAL A 113 -4.01 -4.61 -0.09
CA VAL A 113 -4.45 -5.42 -1.22
C VAL A 113 -4.15 -4.69 -2.53
N ALA A 114 -3.49 -5.37 -3.46
CA ALA A 114 -3.33 -4.90 -4.84
C ALA A 114 -4.53 -5.35 -5.66
N ILE A 115 -5.19 -4.41 -6.35
CA ILE A 115 -6.35 -4.68 -7.21
C ILE A 115 -5.88 -4.67 -8.66
N GLU A 116 -5.80 -5.84 -9.26
CA GLU A 116 -5.25 -6.08 -10.61
C GLU A 116 -6.28 -6.77 -11.52
N THR A 117 -7.53 -6.42 -11.34
CA THR A 117 -8.64 -6.85 -12.19
C THR A 117 -8.70 -6.00 -13.46
N GLU A 118 -9.58 -6.38 -14.39
CA GLU A 118 -9.94 -5.48 -15.49
C GLU A 118 -10.57 -4.18 -14.97
N GLU A 119 -10.38 -3.09 -15.73
CA GLU A 119 -10.83 -1.73 -15.38
C GLU A 119 -12.33 -1.66 -15.03
N ARG A 120 -13.16 -2.41 -15.76
CA ARG A 120 -14.63 -2.40 -15.58
C ARG A 120 -15.09 -2.93 -14.23
N VAL A 121 -14.28 -3.78 -13.61
CA VAL A 121 -14.67 -4.54 -12.40
C VAL A 121 -13.77 -4.23 -11.18
N CYS A 122 -12.87 -3.27 -11.27
CA CYS A 122 -11.91 -2.96 -10.20
C CYS A 122 -12.54 -2.22 -9.00
N ILE A 123 -13.59 -1.43 -9.20
CA ILE A 123 -14.18 -0.59 -8.13
C ILE A 123 -14.86 -1.41 -7.02
N PRO A 124 -15.72 -2.43 -7.31
CA PRO A 124 -16.36 -3.19 -6.25
C PRO A 124 -15.38 -3.87 -5.27
N PRO A 125 -14.35 -4.62 -5.70
CA PRO A 125 -13.39 -5.20 -4.77
C PRO A 125 -12.58 -4.14 -4.03
N ALA A 126 -12.25 -3.01 -4.67
CA ALA A 126 -11.57 -1.89 -4.00
C ALA A 126 -12.39 -1.35 -2.84
N LEU A 127 -13.70 -1.13 -3.03
CA LEU A 127 -14.62 -0.69 -1.97
C LEU A 127 -14.68 -1.69 -0.82
N ARG A 128 -14.79 -2.99 -1.11
CA ARG A 128 -14.82 -4.03 -0.06
C ARG A 128 -13.53 -4.06 0.76
N CYS A 129 -12.39 -3.91 0.10
CA CYS A 129 -11.09 -3.80 0.79
C CYS A 129 -11.03 -2.58 1.72
N ILE A 130 -11.49 -1.41 1.26
CA ILE A 130 -11.55 -0.18 2.08
C ILE A 130 -12.49 -0.37 3.27
N GLN A 131 -13.69 -0.94 3.04
CA GLN A 131 -14.66 -1.23 4.09
C GLN A 131 -14.11 -2.22 5.14
N ALA A 132 -13.26 -3.15 4.71
CA ALA A 132 -12.52 -4.07 5.59
C ALA A 132 -11.29 -3.41 6.26
N GLY A 133 -11.09 -2.10 6.12
CA GLY A 133 -9.98 -1.35 6.73
C GLY A 133 -8.61 -1.65 6.12
N LYS A 134 -8.56 -2.09 4.85
CA LYS A 134 -7.31 -2.40 4.16
C LYS A 134 -6.84 -1.23 3.30
N HIS A 135 -5.53 -1.02 3.26
CA HIS A 135 -4.94 -0.17 2.24
C HIS A 135 -5.09 -0.82 0.87
N ILE A 136 -5.29 -0.02 -0.17
CA ILE A 136 -5.39 -0.55 -1.53
C ILE A 136 -4.32 0.06 -2.44
N HIS A 137 -3.82 -0.76 -3.35
CA HIS A 137 -3.16 -0.31 -4.56
C HIS A 137 -4.09 -0.63 -5.72
N LEU A 138 -4.70 0.39 -6.29
CA LEU A 138 -5.61 0.28 -7.43
C LEU A 138 -4.86 0.68 -8.69
N ASP A 139 -4.80 -0.21 -9.67
CA ASP A 139 -4.08 0.07 -10.91
C ASP A 139 -4.87 1.05 -11.80
N LYS A 140 -4.16 1.69 -12.69
CA LYS A 140 -4.70 2.65 -13.66
C LYS A 140 -5.15 1.92 -14.94
N PRO A 141 -6.19 2.42 -15.61
CA PRO A 141 -7.13 3.44 -15.15
C PRO A 141 -8.06 2.87 -14.08
N CYS A 142 -8.45 3.75 -13.14
CA CYS A 142 -9.25 3.35 -11.98
C CYS A 142 -10.75 3.25 -12.33
N GLY A 143 -11.09 2.35 -13.25
CA GLY A 143 -12.47 2.16 -13.73
C GLY A 143 -12.86 3.07 -14.88
N GLU A 144 -14.01 2.79 -15.50
CA GLU A 144 -14.54 3.47 -16.68
C GLU A 144 -15.55 4.59 -16.34
N SER A 145 -15.84 4.80 -15.06
CA SER A 145 -16.91 5.70 -14.62
C SER A 145 -16.46 6.59 -13.47
N LEU A 146 -16.37 7.90 -13.74
CA LEU A 146 -16.05 8.89 -12.73
C LEU A 146 -17.02 8.89 -11.53
N PRO A 147 -18.36 8.74 -11.71
CA PRO A 147 -19.26 8.60 -10.56
C PRO A 147 -18.95 7.41 -9.68
N LYS A 148 -18.62 6.25 -10.27
CA LYS A 148 -18.24 5.05 -9.52
C LYS A 148 -16.90 5.22 -8.80
N PHE A 149 -15.96 5.93 -9.42
CA PHE A 149 -14.66 6.22 -8.80
C PHE A 149 -14.78 7.15 -7.60
N LYS A 150 -15.70 8.11 -7.63
CA LYS A 150 -15.89 9.08 -6.54
C LYS A 150 -16.39 8.48 -5.22
N VAL A 151 -16.80 7.23 -5.21
CA VAL A 151 -17.24 6.53 -3.98
C VAL A 151 -16.09 5.80 -3.27
N LEU A 152 -14.91 5.72 -3.88
CA LEU A 152 -13.67 5.29 -3.25
C LEU A 152 -13.10 6.37 -2.35
#